data_94bcaeaa89c33955b4e22ba81b0948d9
#
_entry.id   94bcaeaa89c33955b4e22ba81b0948d9
#
_cell.length_a   1.000
_cell.length_b   1.000
_cell.length_c   1.000
_cell.angle_alpha   90.00
_cell.angle_beta   90.00
_cell.angle_gamma   90.00
#
_symmetry.space_group_name_H-M   'P 1'
#
loop_
_entity.id
_entity.type
_entity.pdbx_description
1 polymer ?
#
loop_
_entity_poly.entity_id
_entity_poly.type
_entity_poly.pdbx_seq_one_letter_code
_entity_poly.pdbx_strand_id
1 'polypeptide(L)'
;KYDMDKNDFILVDGNHNLSHNFVVDWDPYLYRPLGDKIGWEYYKKFLFQENDNKLKTKKFLCMNGSFHPHRVVLLNDLYTNNCLEDSYYSNNFGGEKFYNWAKVQIKIDWNEIWEDVELEKDFWIGNKKKLDGADDINQRLLNPHIKYFEDSYFSVVTETWFNNKTPDDLVKEYPNTPLKITEKTYGGLLFHPFIVLGCPYTLKYLRGLGFKTFPEFFDESYDMIEDVRERYEAVLENIIRLNKKSLEELKEIYDSVYDKILYNQRLFHDWDRDKLVSDLYEKIMEKTK
;
A
#
# COMPACT_ATOMS: atom_id res chain seq x y z
N LYS A 1 -4.61 -37.60 15.82
CA LYS A 1 -3.47 -36.84 15.26
C LYS A 1 -3.09 -37.57 14.00
N TYR A 2 -3.30 -36.96 12.86
CA TYR A 2 -2.75 -37.45 11.59
C TYR A 2 -1.29 -37.05 11.57
N ASP A 3 -0.40 -38.01 11.44
CA ASP A 3 1.03 -37.79 11.22
C ASP A 3 1.16 -37.39 9.74
N MET A 4 0.99 -36.10 9.47
CA MET A 4 1.20 -35.55 8.11
C MET A 4 2.69 -35.23 7.95
N ASP A 5 3.32 -35.84 6.96
CA ASP A 5 4.68 -35.44 6.57
C ASP A 5 4.63 -34.05 5.93
N LYS A 6 5.69 -33.27 6.12
CA LYS A 6 5.84 -31.95 5.45
C LYS A 6 5.77 -32.00 3.92
N ASN A 7 5.87 -33.19 3.35
CA ASN A 7 5.71 -33.43 1.91
C ASN A 7 4.26 -33.72 1.50
N ASP A 8 3.32 -33.84 2.46
CA ASP A 8 1.94 -34.15 2.20
C ASP A 8 1.08 -32.93 1.84
N PHE A 9 1.66 -31.72 1.84
CA PHE A 9 0.93 -30.50 1.50
C PHE A 9 1.82 -29.51 0.76
N ILE A 10 1.17 -28.65 -0.02
CA ILE A 10 1.78 -27.50 -0.68
C ILE A 10 1.19 -26.24 -0.05
N LEU A 11 2.06 -25.36 0.46
CA LEU A 11 1.67 -24.05 0.91
C LEU A 11 1.68 -23.09 -0.28
N VAL A 12 0.51 -22.51 -0.59
CA VAL A 12 0.41 -21.39 -1.52
C VAL A 12 0.45 -20.10 -0.70
N ASP A 13 1.51 -19.33 -0.88
CA ASP A 13 1.75 -18.12 -0.10
C ASP A 13 1.93 -16.89 -1.00
N GLY A 14 1.34 -15.78 -0.59
CA GLY A 14 1.54 -14.47 -1.20
C GLY A 14 2.80 -13.74 -0.73
N ASN A 15 3.68 -14.43 -0.03
CA ASN A 15 4.96 -13.89 0.40
C ASN A 15 6.05 -14.26 -0.59
N HIS A 16 6.37 -13.34 -1.48
CA HIS A 16 7.24 -13.55 -2.64
C HIS A 16 8.70 -13.89 -2.33
N ASN A 17 9.10 -13.86 -1.06
CA ASN A 17 10.48 -14.15 -0.65
C ASN A 17 10.64 -15.51 0.05
N LEU A 18 9.57 -16.27 0.23
CA LEU A 18 9.65 -17.61 0.76
C LEU A 18 10.03 -18.61 -0.35
N SER A 19 11.19 -19.23 -0.25
CA SER A 19 11.59 -20.30 -1.15
C SER A 19 11.75 -21.59 -0.36
N HIS A 20 10.77 -22.45 -0.46
CA HIS A 20 10.80 -23.79 0.12
C HIS A 20 10.23 -24.80 -0.87
N ASN A 21 10.62 -26.07 -0.78
CA ASN A 21 10.20 -27.08 -1.73
C ASN A 21 8.68 -27.30 -1.78
N PHE A 22 7.96 -26.95 -0.71
CA PHE A 22 6.50 -27.08 -0.61
C PHE A 22 5.76 -25.73 -0.68
N VAL A 23 6.46 -24.60 -0.93
CA VAL A 23 5.85 -23.28 -1.06
C VAL A 23 5.73 -22.92 -2.54
N VAL A 24 4.53 -22.53 -2.95
CA VAL A 24 4.27 -21.90 -4.23
C VAL A 24 4.06 -20.41 -3.98
N ASP A 25 4.93 -19.61 -4.54
CA ASP A 25 4.83 -18.16 -4.48
C ASP A 25 3.69 -17.69 -5.40
N TRP A 26 2.69 -17.08 -4.79
CA TRP A 26 1.51 -16.58 -5.48
C TRP A 26 0.95 -15.36 -4.75
N ASP A 27 0.73 -14.26 -5.48
CA ASP A 27 0.18 -13.04 -4.91
C ASP A 27 -1.37 -13.06 -4.94
N PRO A 28 -2.03 -13.38 -3.81
CA PRO A 28 -3.49 -13.43 -3.76
C PRO A 28 -4.13 -12.04 -3.93
N TYR A 29 -3.40 -10.95 -3.63
CA TYR A 29 -3.94 -9.59 -3.72
C TYR A 29 -3.96 -9.07 -5.14
N LEU A 30 -3.05 -9.56 -5.98
CA LEU A 30 -3.05 -9.30 -7.41
C LEU A 30 -4.31 -9.87 -8.09
N TYR A 31 -4.74 -11.03 -7.62
CA TYR A 31 -5.87 -11.75 -8.20
C TYR A 31 -7.21 -11.40 -7.54
N ARG A 32 -7.19 -10.82 -6.36
CA ARG A 32 -8.40 -10.54 -5.59
C ARG A 32 -9.38 -9.61 -6.29
N PRO A 33 -8.98 -8.48 -6.90
CA PRO A 33 -9.86 -7.68 -7.72
C PRO A 33 -10.40 -8.43 -8.94
N LEU A 34 -9.64 -9.40 -9.47
CA LEU A 34 -10.04 -10.26 -10.57
C LEU A 34 -10.94 -11.41 -10.12
N GLY A 35 -10.82 -11.82 -8.84
CA GLY A 35 -11.58 -12.92 -8.24
C GLY A 35 -13.05 -12.59 -8.01
N ASP A 36 -13.33 -11.35 -7.69
CA ASP A 36 -14.70 -10.87 -7.50
C ASP A 36 -15.21 -10.23 -8.79
N LYS A 37 -16.04 -10.99 -9.51
CA LYS A 37 -16.64 -10.53 -10.77
C LYS A 37 -17.38 -9.19 -10.62
N ILE A 38 -18.03 -8.98 -9.47
CA ILE A 38 -18.79 -7.75 -9.20
C ILE A 38 -17.83 -6.58 -9.01
N GLY A 39 -16.79 -6.75 -8.22
CA GLY A 39 -15.79 -5.73 -7.96
C GLY A 39 -15.04 -5.34 -9.25
N TRP A 40 -14.63 -6.31 -10.05
CA TRP A 40 -13.94 -6.06 -11.30
C TRP A 40 -14.81 -5.32 -12.33
N GLU A 41 -16.08 -5.72 -12.49
CA GLU A 41 -17.02 -5.00 -13.37
C GLU A 41 -17.31 -3.58 -12.87
N TYR A 42 -17.21 -3.34 -11.57
CA TYR A 42 -17.30 -1.99 -11.03
C TYR A 42 -16.05 -1.16 -11.39
N TYR A 43 -14.85 -1.71 -11.18
CA TYR A 43 -13.59 -1.03 -11.48
C TYR A 43 -13.45 -0.67 -12.95
N LYS A 44 -13.83 -1.56 -13.84
CA LYS A 44 -13.77 -1.33 -15.30
C LYS A 44 -14.43 -0.03 -15.74
N LYS A 45 -15.45 0.44 -15.03
CA LYS A 45 -16.16 1.69 -15.35
C LYS A 45 -15.30 2.92 -15.19
N PHE A 46 -14.25 2.83 -14.40
CA PHE A 46 -13.37 3.95 -14.04
C PHE A 46 -11.97 3.82 -14.66
N LEU A 47 -11.72 2.70 -15.35
CA LEU A 47 -10.47 2.54 -16.10
C LEU A 47 -10.56 3.24 -17.44
N PHE A 48 -9.39 3.60 -17.98
CA PHE A 48 -9.24 4.18 -19.32
C PHE A 48 -9.97 5.50 -19.53
N GLN A 49 -10.26 6.20 -18.45
CA GLN A 49 -10.83 7.55 -18.58
C GLN A 49 -9.78 8.48 -19.18
N GLU A 50 -10.24 9.43 -19.97
CA GLU A 50 -9.38 10.53 -20.42
C GLU A 50 -9.06 11.44 -19.24
N ASN A 51 -7.86 12.03 -19.25
CA ASN A 51 -7.51 13.07 -18.29
C ASN A 51 -8.44 14.27 -18.53
N ASP A 52 -9.30 14.59 -17.57
CA ASP A 52 -10.27 15.67 -17.68
C ASP A 52 -9.65 17.08 -17.64
N ASN A 53 -8.33 17.14 -17.44
CA ASN A 53 -7.54 18.38 -17.34
C ASN A 53 -8.01 19.37 -16.28
N LYS A 54 -8.92 18.99 -15.38
CA LYS A 54 -9.37 19.85 -14.29
C LYS A 54 -8.31 19.96 -13.19
N LEU A 55 -8.31 21.11 -12.54
CA LEU A 55 -7.57 21.28 -11.30
C LEU A 55 -8.27 20.48 -10.21
N LYS A 56 -7.53 19.56 -9.60
CA LYS A 56 -8.02 18.78 -8.46
C LYS A 56 -7.96 19.63 -7.19
N THR A 57 -8.82 19.34 -6.21
CA THR A 57 -8.93 20.17 -5.01
C THR A 57 -8.01 19.72 -3.87
N LYS A 58 -7.45 18.52 -3.98
CA LYS A 58 -6.58 17.92 -2.97
C LYS A 58 -5.25 17.44 -3.54
N LYS A 59 -4.22 17.52 -2.72
CA LYS A 59 -2.87 17.11 -3.08
C LYS A 59 -2.74 15.59 -3.09
N PHE A 60 -3.17 14.93 -2.02
CA PHE A 60 -3.04 13.47 -1.93
C PHE A 60 -4.20 12.78 -1.19
N LEU A 61 -4.19 11.46 -1.32
CA LEU A 61 -5.08 10.53 -0.65
C LEU A 61 -4.26 9.60 0.25
N CYS A 62 -4.60 9.51 1.57
CA CYS A 62 -3.98 8.60 2.53
C CYS A 62 -5.04 7.85 3.33
N MET A 63 -5.34 6.61 2.95
CA MET A 63 -6.39 5.82 3.58
C MET A 63 -5.84 4.83 4.62
N ASN A 64 -6.19 5.03 5.90
CA ASN A 64 -5.80 4.18 7.01
C ASN A 64 -7.02 3.59 7.71
N GLY A 65 -7.29 2.30 7.47
CA GLY A 65 -8.46 1.62 8.04
C GLY A 65 -8.20 0.92 9.37
N SER A 66 -7.01 0.33 9.56
CA SER A 66 -6.62 -0.42 10.74
C SER A 66 -5.39 0.18 11.42
N PHE A 67 -5.29 -0.02 12.73
CA PHE A 67 -4.13 0.39 13.49
C PHE A 67 -2.88 -0.40 13.05
N HIS A 68 -1.82 0.35 12.78
CA HIS A 68 -0.44 -0.10 12.71
C HIS A 68 0.45 1.07 13.18
N PRO A 69 1.51 0.84 13.96
CA PRO A 69 2.35 1.91 14.50
C PRO A 69 2.84 2.91 13.45
N HIS A 70 3.39 2.42 12.34
CA HIS A 70 3.89 3.28 11.26
C HIS A 70 2.82 4.19 10.63
N ARG A 71 1.56 3.77 10.61
CA ARG A 71 0.43 4.59 10.11
C ARG A 71 0.10 5.72 11.08
N VAL A 72 0.18 5.42 12.38
CA VAL A 72 -0.05 6.43 13.43
C VAL A 72 1.05 7.47 13.39
N VAL A 73 2.31 7.03 13.35
CA VAL A 73 3.46 7.93 13.28
C VAL A 73 3.40 8.77 12.01
N LEU A 74 3.13 8.17 10.85
CA LEU A 74 3.01 8.92 9.60
C LEU A 74 1.91 10.00 9.65
N LEU A 75 0.72 9.66 10.13
CA LEU A 75 -0.36 10.65 10.24
C LEU A 75 -0.02 11.77 11.22
N ASN A 76 0.66 11.44 12.33
CA ASN A 76 1.16 12.42 13.28
C ASN A 76 2.14 13.39 12.63
N ASP A 77 3.13 12.87 11.92
CA ASP A 77 4.15 13.66 11.26
C ASP A 77 3.60 14.47 10.08
N LEU A 78 2.62 13.93 9.34
CA LEU A 78 1.90 14.69 8.31
C LEU A 78 1.10 15.86 8.92
N TYR A 79 0.51 15.65 10.11
CA TYR A 79 -0.19 16.71 10.83
C TYR A 79 0.78 17.80 11.30
N THR A 80 1.87 17.45 11.99
CA THR A 80 2.86 18.40 12.51
C THR A 80 3.55 19.20 11.40
N ASN A 81 3.65 18.63 10.20
CA ASN A 81 4.17 19.32 9.01
C ASN A 81 3.09 20.02 8.15
N ASN A 82 1.88 20.19 8.67
CA ASN A 82 0.75 20.85 7.98
C ASN A 82 0.42 20.24 6.60
N CYS A 83 0.60 18.92 6.45
CA CYS A 83 0.34 18.22 5.19
C CYS A 83 -1.12 17.76 5.01
N LEU A 84 -1.93 17.80 6.07
CA LEU A 84 -3.26 17.20 6.06
C LEU A 84 -4.39 18.13 5.61
N GLU A 85 -4.19 19.46 5.57
CA GLU A 85 -5.23 20.43 5.23
C GLU A 85 -5.75 20.24 3.79
N ASP A 86 -4.83 20.10 2.85
CA ASP A 86 -5.13 19.93 1.42
C ASP A 86 -5.08 18.47 1.00
N SER A 87 -5.47 17.55 1.87
CA SER A 87 -5.46 16.12 1.58
C SER A 87 -6.74 15.42 1.98
N TYR A 88 -6.98 14.27 1.34
CA TYR A 88 -7.92 13.29 1.82
C TYR A 88 -7.18 12.27 2.67
N TYR A 89 -7.58 12.13 3.94
CA TYR A 89 -7.04 11.09 4.79
C TYR A 89 -8.14 10.46 5.65
N SER A 90 -7.98 9.19 5.96
CA SER A 90 -8.82 8.52 6.94
C SER A 90 -8.01 8.10 8.16
N ASN A 91 -8.67 8.17 9.30
CA ASN A 91 -8.18 7.75 10.58
C ASN A 91 -9.36 7.13 11.35
N ASN A 92 -9.47 5.79 11.32
CA ASN A 92 -10.57 5.08 11.99
C ASN A 92 -10.35 4.92 13.49
N PHE A 93 -9.23 5.39 14.01
CA PHE A 93 -8.84 5.35 15.40
C PHE A 93 -8.60 6.77 15.91
N GLY A 94 -8.97 7.00 17.16
CA GLY A 94 -8.82 8.31 17.80
C GLY A 94 -9.56 8.35 19.14
N GLY A 95 -9.41 9.47 19.83
CA GLY A 95 -9.94 9.67 21.18
C GLY A 95 -8.91 9.37 22.27
N GLU A 96 -9.20 9.82 23.50
CA GLU A 96 -8.25 9.78 24.60
C GLU A 96 -7.74 8.36 24.95
N LYS A 97 -8.64 7.39 24.93
CA LYS A 97 -8.28 5.98 25.18
C LYS A 97 -7.32 5.45 24.14
N PHE A 98 -7.57 5.77 22.86
CA PHE A 98 -6.69 5.39 21.77
C PHE A 98 -5.33 6.07 21.88
N TYR A 99 -5.30 7.38 22.12
CA TYR A 99 -4.05 8.14 22.27
C TYR A 99 -3.15 7.55 23.35
N ASN A 100 -3.70 7.30 24.56
CA ASN A 100 -2.94 6.73 25.66
C ASN A 100 -2.43 5.32 25.36
N TRP A 101 -3.23 4.49 24.71
CA TRP A 101 -2.86 3.15 24.29
C TRP A 101 -1.79 3.18 23.18
N ALA A 102 -1.95 4.00 22.16
CA ALA A 102 -1.02 4.09 21.02
C ALA A 102 0.38 4.52 21.46
N LYS A 103 0.49 5.47 22.39
CA LYS A 103 1.79 5.88 22.97
C LYS A 103 2.55 4.71 23.60
N VAL A 104 1.82 3.84 24.29
CA VAL A 104 2.41 2.65 24.91
C VAL A 104 2.74 1.60 23.86
N GLN A 105 1.84 1.35 22.94
CA GLN A 105 1.98 0.31 21.92
C GLN A 105 3.14 0.60 20.96
N ILE A 106 3.30 1.85 20.51
CA ILE A 106 4.41 2.24 19.64
C ILE A 106 5.75 1.99 20.35
N LYS A 107 5.84 2.31 21.64
CA LYS A 107 7.06 2.07 22.42
C LYS A 107 7.34 0.59 22.65
N ILE A 108 6.33 -0.25 22.81
CA ILE A 108 6.51 -1.70 22.98
C ILE A 108 6.93 -2.36 21.67
N ASP A 109 6.19 -2.10 20.59
CA ASP A 109 6.37 -2.83 19.34
C ASP A 109 7.54 -2.29 18.50
N TRP A 110 7.90 -1.00 18.69
CA TRP A 110 8.77 -0.27 17.78
C TRP A 110 9.77 0.66 18.48
N ASN A 111 10.11 0.38 19.75
CA ASN A 111 10.99 1.22 20.57
C ASN A 111 12.34 1.51 19.88
N GLU A 112 12.91 0.54 19.18
CA GLU A 112 14.18 0.69 18.47
C GLU A 112 14.10 1.67 17.28
N ILE A 113 12.89 1.88 16.74
CA ILE A 113 12.67 2.71 15.56
C ILE A 113 12.13 4.09 15.92
N TRP A 114 11.22 4.15 16.91
CA TRP A 114 10.51 5.37 17.28
C TRP A 114 10.48 5.61 18.79
N GLU A 115 11.62 5.49 19.47
CA GLU A 115 11.72 5.77 20.90
C GLU A 115 11.44 7.25 21.23
N ASP A 116 11.75 8.16 20.30
CA ASP A 116 11.65 9.60 20.38
C ASP A 116 10.34 10.17 19.85
N VAL A 117 9.42 9.32 19.36
CA VAL A 117 8.16 9.82 18.79
C VAL A 117 7.22 10.34 19.86
N GLU A 118 6.84 11.60 19.71
CA GLU A 118 5.77 12.24 20.46
C GLU A 118 4.51 12.38 19.60
N LEU A 119 3.39 11.85 20.10
CA LEU A 119 2.11 11.97 19.43
C LEU A 119 1.39 13.26 19.84
N GLU A 120 0.91 14.01 18.86
CA GLU A 120 0.14 15.23 19.05
C GLU A 120 -1.24 14.95 19.66
N LYS A 121 -1.37 15.26 20.94
CA LYS A 121 -2.56 14.93 21.73
C LYS A 121 -3.85 15.47 21.12
N ASP A 122 -3.84 16.75 20.73
CA ASP A 122 -5.02 17.43 20.21
C ASP A 122 -5.48 16.84 18.87
N PHE A 123 -4.54 16.45 18.02
CA PHE A 123 -4.84 15.73 16.79
C PHE A 123 -5.54 14.40 17.07
N TRP A 124 -4.97 13.59 17.95
CA TRP A 124 -5.48 12.24 18.20
C TRP A 124 -6.77 12.20 19.00
N ILE A 125 -6.99 13.14 19.91
CA ILE A 125 -8.23 13.21 20.70
C ILE A 125 -9.37 13.81 19.89
N GLY A 126 -9.11 14.84 19.07
CA GLY A 126 -10.11 15.58 18.30
C GLY A 126 -10.49 14.96 16.95
N ASN A 127 -9.60 14.16 16.35
CA ASN A 127 -9.70 13.79 14.95
C ASN A 127 -9.90 12.29 14.69
N LYS A 128 -11.12 11.82 14.94
CA LYS A 128 -11.55 10.57 14.29
C LYS A 128 -12.17 10.93 12.94
N LYS A 129 -11.40 10.80 11.86
CA LYS A 129 -11.83 11.17 10.51
C LYS A 129 -12.07 9.92 9.67
N LYS A 130 -13.32 9.69 9.33
CA LYS A 130 -13.72 8.68 8.35
C LYS A 130 -13.98 9.35 7.01
N LEU A 131 -13.49 8.74 5.94
CA LEU A 131 -13.99 9.06 4.61
C LEU A 131 -15.33 8.35 4.39
N ASP A 132 -16.27 9.00 3.71
CA ASP A 132 -17.59 8.45 3.46
C ASP A 132 -17.51 7.07 2.78
N GLY A 133 -18.30 6.11 3.28
CA GLY A 133 -18.32 4.74 2.77
C GLY A 133 -17.26 3.80 3.35
N ALA A 134 -16.40 4.27 4.27
CA ALA A 134 -15.38 3.42 4.92
C ALA A 134 -15.97 2.40 5.94
N ASP A 135 -17.26 2.47 6.21
CA ASP A 135 -17.90 1.64 7.24
C ASP A 135 -18.40 0.28 6.73
N ASP A 136 -18.61 0.10 5.44
CA ASP A 136 -19.01 -1.18 4.88
C ASP A 136 -17.79 -2.04 4.55
N ILE A 137 -17.62 -3.12 5.30
CA ILE A 137 -16.48 -4.04 5.14
C ILE A 137 -16.49 -4.70 3.76
N ASN A 138 -17.67 -4.89 3.15
CA ASN A 138 -17.83 -5.43 1.81
C ASN A 138 -17.52 -4.37 0.75
N GLN A 139 -17.77 -3.10 1.04
CA GLN A 139 -17.43 -1.97 0.17
C GLN A 139 -15.96 -1.55 0.30
N ARG A 140 -15.28 -1.83 1.42
CA ARG A 140 -13.87 -1.47 1.64
C ARG A 140 -12.92 -2.06 0.61
N LEU A 141 -13.25 -3.21 0.07
CA LEU A 141 -12.43 -3.93 -0.93
C LEU A 141 -12.94 -3.76 -2.36
N LEU A 142 -14.22 -3.43 -2.52
CA LEU A 142 -14.94 -3.46 -3.80
C LEU A 142 -15.34 -2.08 -4.31
N ASN A 143 -15.31 -1.09 -3.43
CA ASN A 143 -15.66 0.28 -3.77
C ASN A 143 -14.52 1.20 -3.35
N PRO A 144 -13.45 1.29 -4.15
CA PRO A 144 -12.50 2.35 -3.92
C PRO A 144 -13.31 3.62 -4.03
N HIS A 145 -13.09 4.53 -3.13
CA HIS A 145 -13.70 5.83 -3.17
C HIS A 145 -13.14 6.59 -4.38
N ILE A 146 -13.55 6.19 -5.58
CA ILE A 146 -13.06 6.72 -6.86
C ILE A 146 -13.05 8.24 -6.85
N LYS A 147 -14.08 8.87 -6.29
CA LYS A 147 -14.16 10.32 -6.13
C LYS A 147 -12.90 10.93 -5.44
N TYR A 148 -12.27 10.20 -4.54
CA TYR A 148 -11.06 10.69 -3.86
C TYR A 148 -9.81 10.57 -4.74
N PHE A 149 -9.76 9.52 -5.58
CA PHE A 149 -8.72 9.42 -6.61
C PHE A 149 -8.92 10.46 -7.71
N GLU A 150 -10.16 10.71 -8.12
CA GLU A 150 -10.47 11.72 -9.13
C GLU A 150 -10.11 13.13 -8.68
N ASP A 151 -10.22 13.44 -7.40
CA ASP A 151 -10.02 14.78 -6.84
C ASP A 151 -8.70 14.95 -6.05
N SER A 152 -7.73 14.07 -6.23
CA SER A 152 -6.39 14.21 -5.68
C SER A 152 -5.32 13.79 -6.69
N TYR A 153 -4.06 14.23 -6.49
CA TYR A 153 -2.98 14.05 -7.47
C TYR A 153 -2.14 12.80 -7.23
N PHE A 154 -2.04 12.32 -6.00
CA PHE A 154 -1.27 11.12 -5.70
C PHE A 154 -1.79 10.39 -4.46
N SER A 155 -1.38 9.14 -4.30
CA SER A 155 -1.70 8.32 -3.15
C SER A 155 -0.49 8.12 -2.24
N VAL A 156 -0.71 8.24 -0.94
CA VAL A 156 0.19 7.77 0.11
C VAL A 156 -0.32 6.42 0.59
N VAL A 157 0.31 5.37 0.12
CA VAL A 157 -0.08 3.99 0.43
C VAL A 157 0.67 3.50 1.65
N THR A 158 -0.05 3.04 2.66
CA THR A 158 0.54 2.46 3.86
C THR A 158 0.23 0.97 3.91
N GLU A 159 1.20 0.15 3.59
CA GLU A 159 1.01 -1.30 3.61
C GLU A 159 0.90 -1.85 5.04
N THR A 160 0.40 -3.06 5.16
CA THR A 160 0.25 -3.71 6.48
C THR A 160 1.61 -4.03 7.08
N TRP A 161 2.55 -4.43 6.25
CA TRP A 161 3.92 -4.74 6.65
C TRP A 161 4.84 -3.63 6.15
N PHE A 162 5.59 -3.09 7.09
CA PHE A 162 6.48 -1.97 6.84
C PHE A 162 7.93 -2.31 7.24
N ASN A 163 8.10 -3.05 8.33
CA ASN A 163 9.41 -3.50 8.78
C ASN A 163 9.68 -4.91 8.27
N ASN A 164 10.97 -5.22 8.24
CA ASN A 164 11.47 -6.55 7.94
C ASN A 164 11.26 -7.55 9.09
N LYS A 165 10.60 -7.13 10.18
CA LYS A 165 10.31 -8.00 11.32
C LYS A 165 9.07 -8.82 11.00
N THR A 166 9.29 -9.99 10.44
CA THR A 166 8.35 -11.10 10.55
C THR A 166 8.36 -11.61 11.99
N PRO A 167 7.33 -12.30 12.46
CA PRO A 167 7.39 -13.01 13.74
C PRO A 167 8.70 -13.80 13.85
N ASP A 168 9.40 -13.64 14.95
CA ASP A 168 10.80 -14.08 15.18
C ASP A 168 11.16 -15.49 14.73
N ASP A 169 10.19 -16.38 14.64
CA ASP A 169 10.42 -17.79 14.29
C ASP A 169 10.57 -18.03 12.77
N LEU A 170 10.01 -17.16 11.92
CA LEU A 170 10.11 -17.28 10.46
C LEU A 170 11.35 -16.58 9.89
N VAL A 171 11.85 -15.54 10.57
CA VAL A 171 13.01 -14.75 10.11
C VAL A 171 14.33 -15.50 10.25
N LYS A 172 14.47 -16.37 11.23
CA LYS A 172 15.71 -17.16 11.45
C LYS A 172 15.96 -18.16 10.33
N GLU A 173 14.91 -18.59 9.67
CA GLU A 173 14.96 -19.62 8.62
C GLU A 173 15.02 -19.03 7.21
N TYR A 174 14.55 -17.77 7.04
CA TYR A 174 14.44 -17.08 5.73
C TYR A 174 15.00 -15.66 5.82
N PRO A 175 16.27 -15.45 5.44
CA PRO A 175 16.94 -14.16 5.53
C PRO A 175 16.42 -13.10 4.55
N ASN A 176 15.50 -13.48 3.67
CA ASN A 176 14.92 -12.56 2.70
C ASN A 176 13.66 -11.91 3.26
N THR A 177 13.65 -10.60 3.28
CA THR A 177 12.54 -9.77 3.72
C THR A 177 11.24 -10.16 3.02
N PRO A 178 10.18 -10.51 3.74
CA PRO A 178 8.92 -10.84 3.11
C PRO A 178 8.30 -9.59 2.47
N LEU A 179 8.18 -9.61 1.16
CA LEU A 179 7.45 -8.59 0.43
C LEU A 179 5.95 -8.87 0.52
N LYS A 180 5.20 -7.95 1.10
CA LYS A 180 3.73 -8.04 1.15
C LYS A 180 3.11 -6.82 0.52
N ILE A 181 2.55 -7.02 -0.66
CA ILE A 181 1.78 -6.04 -1.41
C ILE A 181 0.31 -6.39 -1.27
N THR A 182 -0.54 -5.39 -1.05
CA THR A 182 -1.97 -5.60 -0.87
C THR A 182 -2.78 -4.78 -1.88
N GLU A 183 -4.10 -4.92 -1.80
CA GLU A 183 -5.06 -4.15 -2.61
C GLU A 183 -4.82 -2.63 -2.57
N LYS A 184 -4.16 -2.10 -1.54
CA LYS A 184 -3.88 -0.66 -1.40
C LYS A 184 -2.87 -0.20 -2.43
N THR A 185 -1.78 -0.93 -2.59
CA THR A 185 -0.75 -0.64 -3.59
C THR A 185 -1.30 -0.78 -5.00
N TYR A 186 -2.08 -1.83 -5.27
CA TYR A 186 -2.71 -1.98 -6.58
C TYR A 186 -3.77 -0.91 -6.86
N GLY A 187 -4.50 -0.46 -5.84
CA GLY A 187 -5.40 0.69 -5.97
C GLY A 187 -4.67 1.97 -6.37
N GLY A 188 -3.55 2.28 -5.72
CA GLY A 188 -2.68 3.38 -6.12
C GLY A 188 -2.19 3.21 -7.55
N LEU A 189 -1.62 2.03 -7.88
CA LEU A 189 -1.06 1.71 -9.18
C LEU A 189 -2.03 1.94 -10.35
N LEU A 190 -3.34 1.68 -10.14
CA LEU A 190 -4.36 1.76 -11.16
C LEU A 190 -4.95 3.17 -11.33
N PHE A 191 -4.92 3.99 -10.29
CA PHE A 191 -5.65 5.26 -10.32
C PHE A 191 -4.80 6.51 -10.11
N HIS A 192 -3.61 6.35 -9.51
CA HIS A 192 -2.77 7.49 -9.16
C HIS A 192 -1.27 7.22 -9.35
N PRO A 193 -0.44 8.27 -9.49
CA PRO A 193 0.91 8.24 -8.95
C PRO A 193 0.86 7.94 -7.45
N PHE A 194 1.78 7.11 -6.95
CA PHE A 194 1.73 6.70 -5.55
C PHE A 194 3.13 6.54 -4.95
N ILE A 195 3.22 6.80 -3.64
CA ILE A 195 4.36 6.47 -2.80
C ILE A 195 3.93 5.40 -1.79
N VAL A 196 4.80 4.42 -1.52
CA VAL A 196 4.48 3.29 -0.64
C VAL A 196 5.33 3.32 0.62
N LEU A 197 4.66 3.42 1.76
CA LEU A 197 5.25 3.09 3.05
C LEU A 197 5.00 1.59 3.31
N GLY A 198 5.95 0.78 2.87
CA GLY A 198 5.89 -0.69 2.86
C GLY A 198 7.27 -1.32 2.99
N CYS A 199 7.37 -2.60 2.66
CA CYS A 199 8.65 -3.31 2.63
C CYS A 199 9.58 -2.71 1.57
N PRO A 200 10.91 -2.81 1.75
CA PRO A 200 11.85 -2.43 0.71
C PRO A 200 11.64 -3.29 -0.55
N TYR A 201 12.08 -2.79 -1.69
CA TYR A 201 11.96 -3.44 -3.01
C TYR A 201 10.53 -3.60 -3.54
N THR A 202 9.54 -2.94 -2.95
CA THR A 202 8.14 -2.97 -3.42
C THR A 202 8.02 -2.42 -4.85
N LEU A 203 8.62 -1.28 -5.15
CA LEU A 203 8.59 -0.70 -6.50
C LEU A 203 9.44 -1.52 -7.48
N LYS A 204 10.57 -2.08 -7.03
CA LYS A 204 11.37 -3.00 -7.84
C LYS A 204 10.57 -4.23 -8.26
N TYR A 205 9.79 -4.80 -7.35
CA TYR A 205 8.91 -5.91 -7.65
C TYR A 205 7.83 -5.54 -8.67
N LEU A 206 7.15 -4.41 -8.48
CA LEU A 206 6.12 -3.93 -9.41
C LEU A 206 6.71 -3.70 -10.82
N ARG A 207 7.92 -3.13 -10.91
CA ARG A 207 8.63 -3.00 -12.19
C ARG A 207 8.97 -4.36 -12.81
N GLY A 208 9.33 -5.35 -11.99
CA GLY A 208 9.54 -6.73 -12.43
C GLY A 208 8.28 -7.37 -13.04
N LEU A 209 7.10 -6.99 -12.56
CA LEU A 209 5.80 -7.39 -13.14
C LEU A 209 5.43 -6.58 -14.40
N GLY A 210 6.26 -5.60 -14.81
CA GLY A 210 6.04 -4.77 -15.98
C GLY A 210 5.31 -3.45 -15.70
N PHE A 211 4.88 -3.18 -14.46
CA PHE A 211 4.25 -1.92 -14.11
C PHE A 211 5.23 -0.75 -14.14
N LYS A 212 4.73 0.42 -14.49
CA LYS A 212 5.46 1.69 -14.43
C LYS A 212 5.25 2.34 -13.08
N THR A 213 6.34 2.87 -12.53
CA THR A 213 6.37 3.68 -11.32
C THR A 213 6.54 5.17 -11.67
N PHE A 214 6.61 6.06 -10.69
CA PHE A 214 6.41 7.49 -10.89
C PHE A 214 7.59 8.34 -10.37
N PRO A 215 8.82 8.14 -10.92
CA PRO A 215 9.99 8.91 -10.48
C PRO A 215 9.89 10.41 -10.78
N GLU A 216 8.96 10.85 -11.62
CA GLU A 216 8.67 12.26 -11.85
C GLU A 216 8.00 12.93 -10.64
N PHE A 217 7.22 12.16 -9.87
CA PHE A 217 6.62 12.60 -8.61
C PHE A 217 7.55 12.42 -7.44
N PHE A 218 8.18 11.24 -7.33
CA PHE A 218 8.85 10.79 -6.11
C PHE A 218 10.33 10.48 -6.39
N ASP A 219 11.18 10.84 -5.44
CA ASP A 219 12.47 10.18 -5.38
C ASP A 219 12.26 8.74 -4.92
N GLU A 220 12.34 7.80 -5.85
CA GLU A 220 12.07 6.38 -5.61
C GLU A 220 13.25 5.63 -4.99
N SER A 221 14.34 6.32 -4.64
CA SER A 221 15.51 5.70 -3.99
C SER A 221 15.16 5.08 -2.64
N TYR A 222 14.09 5.56 -1.98
CA TYR A 222 13.58 5.01 -0.73
C TYR A 222 13.25 3.51 -0.82
N ASP A 223 12.89 3.02 -2.01
CA ASP A 223 12.52 1.62 -2.23
C ASP A 223 13.68 0.65 -1.97
N MET A 224 14.92 1.14 -2.09
CA MET A 224 16.13 0.35 -1.90
C MET A 224 16.73 0.47 -0.48
N ILE A 225 16.16 1.32 0.37
CA ILE A 225 16.63 1.52 1.74
C ILE A 225 16.11 0.38 2.62
N GLU A 226 17.01 -0.44 3.16
CA GLU A 226 16.65 -1.56 4.03
C GLU A 226 16.39 -1.10 5.47
N ASP A 227 17.11 -0.08 5.94
CA ASP A 227 16.84 0.48 7.26
C ASP A 227 15.45 1.07 7.32
N VAL A 228 14.71 0.69 8.36
CA VAL A 228 13.29 1.00 8.50
C VAL A 228 13.09 2.48 8.78
N ARG A 229 13.94 3.08 9.62
CA ARG A 229 13.84 4.49 9.99
C ARG A 229 14.23 5.39 8.81
N GLU A 230 15.36 5.12 8.18
CA GLU A 230 15.83 5.87 7.01
C GLU A 230 14.81 5.80 5.86
N ARG A 231 14.23 4.63 5.60
CA ARG A 231 13.17 4.48 4.57
C ARG A 231 11.93 5.28 4.92
N TYR A 232 11.50 5.26 6.18
CA TYR A 232 10.39 6.06 6.65
C TYR A 232 10.64 7.55 6.43
N GLU A 233 11.80 8.05 6.83
CA GLU A 233 12.20 9.46 6.68
C GLU A 233 12.24 9.87 5.21
N ALA A 234 12.81 9.05 4.33
CA ALA A 234 12.84 9.31 2.90
C ALA A 234 11.43 9.35 2.27
N VAL A 235 10.50 8.50 2.72
CA VAL A 235 9.08 8.57 2.29
C VAL A 235 8.42 9.84 2.80
N LEU A 236 8.61 10.19 4.07
CA LEU A 236 8.03 11.39 4.67
C LEU A 236 8.55 12.67 3.97
N GLU A 237 9.85 12.76 3.71
CA GLU A 237 10.46 13.89 2.97
C GLU A 237 9.87 14.07 1.58
N ASN A 238 9.64 12.99 0.84
CA ASN A 238 8.94 13.04 -0.45
C ASN A 238 7.56 13.67 -0.33
N ILE A 239 6.77 13.25 0.66
CA ILE A 239 5.41 13.76 0.87
C ILE A 239 5.46 15.25 1.24
N ILE A 240 6.33 15.64 2.18
CA ILE A 240 6.49 17.04 2.59
C ILE A 240 6.93 17.92 1.40
N ARG A 241 7.88 17.45 0.58
CA ARG A 241 8.35 18.16 -0.61
C ARG A 241 7.20 18.40 -1.60
N LEU A 242 6.39 17.39 -1.87
CA LEU A 242 5.23 17.52 -2.76
C LEU A 242 4.13 18.40 -2.15
N ASN A 243 3.95 18.34 -0.83
CA ASN A 243 2.96 19.17 -0.15
C ASN A 243 3.28 20.67 -0.21
N LYS A 244 4.55 21.05 -0.43
CA LYS A 244 4.95 22.46 -0.63
C LYS A 244 4.61 22.99 -2.02
N LYS A 245 4.28 22.13 -2.97
CA LYS A 245 3.88 22.51 -4.33
C LYS A 245 2.44 23.03 -4.36
N SER A 246 2.18 23.93 -5.29
CA SER A 246 0.81 24.34 -5.60
C SER A 246 0.02 23.22 -6.29
N LEU A 247 -1.30 23.35 -6.37
CA LEU A 247 -2.13 22.39 -7.11
C LEU A 247 -1.84 22.43 -8.61
N GLU A 248 -1.46 23.59 -9.15
CA GLU A 248 -1.06 23.79 -10.55
C GLU A 248 0.25 23.04 -10.85
N GLU A 249 1.27 23.19 -10.00
CA GLU A 249 2.54 22.47 -10.14
C GLU A 249 2.34 20.94 -10.05
N LEU A 250 1.47 20.47 -9.16
CA LEU A 250 1.14 19.05 -9.05
C LEU A 250 0.38 18.56 -10.29
N LYS A 251 -0.51 19.41 -10.85
CA LYS A 251 -1.21 19.11 -12.08
C LYS A 251 -0.25 18.92 -13.26
N GLU A 252 0.73 19.81 -13.41
CA GLU A 252 1.73 19.69 -14.49
C GLU A 252 2.49 18.36 -14.40
N ILE A 253 2.91 17.95 -13.22
CA ILE A 253 3.58 16.66 -13.04
C ILE A 253 2.60 15.50 -13.32
N TYR A 254 1.37 15.59 -12.81
CA TYR A 254 0.34 14.58 -13.00
C TYR A 254 0.02 14.35 -14.48
N ASP A 255 -0.18 15.43 -15.22
CA ASP A 255 -0.46 15.37 -16.66
C ASP A 255 0.71 14.72 -17.43
N SER A 256 1.94 14.99 -17.03
CA SER A 256 3.13 14.41 -17.66
C SER A 256 3.28 12.89 -17.48
N VAL A 257 2.63 12.32 -16.48
CA VAL A 257 2.71 10.87 -16.16
C VAL A 257 1.40 10.12 -16.39
N TYR A 258 0.35 10.81 -16.87
CA TYR A 258 -0.97 10.19 -17.01
C TYR A 258 -0.96 8.97 -17.93
N ASP A 259 -0.17 9.00 -18.99
CA ASP A 259 0.02 7.84 -19.86
C ASP A 259 0.57 6.59 -19.15
N LYS A 260 1.33 6.76 -18.07
CA LYS A 260 1.80 5.64 -17.25
C LYS A 260 0.66 5.00 -16.47
N ILE A 261 -0.28 5.81 -15.98
CA ILE A 261 -1.50 5.30 -15.30
C ILE A 261 -2.31 4.47 -16.30
N LEU A 262 -2.57 5.00 -17.48
CA LEU A 262 -3.28 4.27 -18.54
C LEU A 262 -2.55 2.99 -18.95
N TYR A 263 -1.22 3.03 -19.04
CA TYR A 263 -0.42 1.86 -19.32
C TYR A 263 -0.59 0.78 -18.23
N ASN A 264 -0.50 1.16 -16.96
CA ASN A 264 -0.68 0.25 -15.83
C ASN A 264 -2.08 -0.36 -15.81
N GLN A 265 -3.11 0.44 -16.12
CA GLN A 265 -4.48 -0.03 -16.26
C GLN A 265 -4.62 -1.07 -17.36
N ARG A 266 -4.00 -0.85 -18.53
CA ARG A 266 -4.02 -1.81 -19.64
C ARG A 266 -3.31 -3.10 -19.27
N LEU A 267 -2.10 -2.99 -18.71
CA LEU A 267 -1.34 -4.16 -18.28
C LEU A 267 -2.14 -5.00 -17.28
N PHE A 268 -2.76 -4.36 -16.28
CA PHE A 268 -3.57 -5.05 -15.28
C PHE A 268 -4.86 -5.64 -15.87
N HIS A 269 -5.51 -4.93 -16.79
CA HIS A 269 -6.70 -5.40 -17.48
C HIS A 269 -6.43 -6.60 -18.39
N ASP A 270 -5.28 -6.57 -19.08
CA ASP A 270 -4.91 -7.58 -20.08
C ASP A 270 -4.28 -8.83 -19.44
N TRP A 271 -4.11 -8.83 -18.10
CA TRP A 271 -3.70 -10.05 -17.41
C TRP A 271 -4.73 -11.14 -17.61
N ASP A 272 -4.28 -12.19 -18.30
CA ASP A 272 -5.11 -13.36 -18.56
C ASP A 272 -5.28 -14.17 -17.28
N ARG A 273 -6.47 -14.07 -16.69
CA ARG A 273 -6.83 -14.77 -15.47
C ARG A 273 -6.72 -16.28 -15.60
N ASP A 274 -7.15 -16.84 -16.73
CA ASP A 274 -7.14 -18.27 -16.93
C ASP A 274 -5.70 -18.77 -17.04
N LYS A 275 -4.83 -17.98 -17.68
CA LYS A 275 -3.39 -18.23 -17.71
C LYS A 275 -2.77 -18.18 -16.31
N LEU A 276 -3.13 -17.20 -15.50
CA LEU A 276 -2.61 -17.08 -14.13
C LEU A 276 -2.97 -18.27 -13.26
N VAL A 277 -4.21 -18.76 -13.38
CA VAL A 277 -4.66 -19.99 -12.69
C VAL A 277 -3.95 -21.22 -13.23
N SER A 278 -3.72 -21.30 -14.54
CA SER A 278 -2.96 -22.37 -15.17
C SER A 278 -1.51 -22.39 -14.70
N ASP A 279 -0.85 -21.22 -14.67
CA ASP A 279 0.52 -21.07 -14.20
C ASP A 279 0.65 -21.50 -12.72
N LEU A 280 -0.34 -21.13 -11.88
CA LEU A 280 -0.38 -21.59 -10.49
C LEU A 280 -0.51 -23.11 -10.41
N TYR A 281 -1.42 -23.70 -11.20
CA TYR A 281 -1.60 -25.13 -11.23
C TYR A 281 -0.31 -25.85 -11.67
N GLU A 282 0.37 -25.37 -12.70
CA GLU A 282 1.66 -25.90 -13.16
C GLU A 282 2.73 -25.86 -12.07
N LYS A 283 2.87 -24.71 -11.38
CA LYS A 283 3.79 -24.58 -10.24
C LYS A 283 3.49 -25.59 -9.11
N ILE A 284 2.22 -25.80 -8.81
CA ILE A 284 1.80 -26.81 -7.83
C ILE A 284 2.20 -28.22 -8.30
N MET A 285 1.91 -28.55 -9.55
CA MET A 285 2.23 -29.86 -10.11
C MET A 285 3.73 -30.13 -10.21
N GLU A 286 4.55 -29.12 -10.44
CA GLU A 286 6.02 -29.24 -10.41
C GLU A 286 6.55 -29.56 -9.02
N LYS A 287 5.93 -29.00 -7.97
CA LYS A 287 6.32 -29.24 -6.57
C LYS A 287 5.86 -30.60 -6.04
N THR A 288 4.92 -31.26 -6.70
CA THR A 288 4.40 -32.57 -6.32
C THR A 288 5.12 -33.74 -6.99
N LYS A 289 6.02 -33.47 -7.92
CA LYS A 289 6.91 -34.47 -8.55
C LYS A 289 8.19 -34.64 -7.75
#